data_9341190ccc9d154df0bf60bbf82df2c1
#
_entry.id   9341190ccc9d154df0bf60bbf82df2c1
#
_cell.length_a   1.000
_cell.length_b   1.000
_cell.length_c   1.000
_cell.angle_alpha   90.00
_cell.angle_beta   90.00
_cell.angle_gamma   90.00
#
_symmetry.space_group_name_H-M   'P 1'
#
loop_
_entity.id
_entity.type
_entity.pdbx_description
1 polymer ?
#
loop_
_entity_poly.entity_id
_entity_poly.type
_entity_poly.pdbx_seq_one_letter_code
_entity_poly.pdbx_strand_id
1 'polypeptide(L)'
;MKLDETKRQKIVHPIPPLYDKDSKILILGSFPSVKSREEAFFYGHPQNRFWKLLAGIFSENKPETIEEKREFLHKNHVAVWDVIHSCDIIGSSDSSIRNVVPNDLSEILENADIKQIFCNGAKSYEYYRKYQEKETGRKAVKLPSTSPANAAFSIEKLTRAWKEICVPLQVAPTGIGEVLLDWYDYNARILPWRSEPTPYHVWISEIMLQQTRVEAVKKYYDR
;
A
#
# COMPACT_ATOMS: atom_id res chain seq x y z
N MET A 1 2.35 28.18 -7.04
CA MET A 1 1.00 28.70 -7.34
C MET A 1 0.30 28.98 -6.00
N LYS A 2 -0.06 30.24 -5.71
CA LYS A 2 -0.79 30.56 -4.47
C LYS A 2 -2.21 30.00 -4.59
N LEU A 3 -2.67 29.33 -3.54
CA LEU A 3 -4.05 28.84 -3.46
C LEU A 3 -5.00 30.03 -3.35
N ASP A 4 -6.10 29.98 -4.09
CA ASP A 4 -7.15 31.00 -4.03
C ASP A 4 -8.02 30.74 -2.80
N GLU A 5 -7.76 31.46 -1.72
CA GLU A 5 -8.45 31.32 -0.42
C GLU A 5 -9.96 31.56 -0.51
N THR A 6 -10.45 32.29 -1.53
CA THR A 6 -11.89 32.54 -1.71
C THR A 6 -12.67 31.26 -2.08
N LYS A 7 -11.95 30.22 -2.55
CA LYS A 7 -12.53 28.91 -2.89
C LYS A 7 -12.54 27.92 -1.74
N ARG A 8 -12.15 28.32 -0.55
CA ARG A 8 -12.17 27.47 0.64
C ARG A 8 -13.59 27.17 1.07
N GLN A 9 -13.91 25.90 1.26
CA GLN A 9 -15.23 25.44 1.66
C GLN A 9 -15.11 24.49 2.86
N LYS A 10 -16.04 24.62 3.80
CA LYS A 10 -16.21 23.60 4.85
C LYS A 10 -16.96 22.42 4.26
N ILE A 11 -16.35 21.24 4.34
CA ILE A 11 -16.92 20.00 3.80
C ILE A 11 -16.95 18.96 4.89
N VAL A 12 -18.10 18.27 5.00
CA VAL A 12 -18.26 17.07 5.82
C VAL A 12 -18.03 15.86 4.92
N HIS A 13 -17.37 14.85 5.43
CA HIS A 13 -17.06 13.62 4.71
C HIS A 13 -18.34 12.88 4.32
N PRO A 14 -18.63 12.72 3.01
CA PRO A 14 -19.92 12.19 2.58
C PRO A 14 -19.95 10.67 2.45
N ILE A 15 -18.78 10.01 2.56
CA ILE A 15 -18.63 8.58 2.27
C ILE A 15 -18.54 7.81 3.58
N PRO A 16 -19.47 6.87 3.86
CA PRO A 16 -19.38 6.05 5.06
C PRO A 16 -18.18 5.11 4.99
N PRO A 17 -17.68 4.59 6.13
CA PRO A 17 -16.62 3.61 6.12
C PRO A 17 -17.05 2.34 5.35
N LEU A 18 -16.12 1.72 4.67
CA LEU A 18 -16.34 0.42 4.04
C LEU A 18 -15.53 -0.63 4.78
N TYR A 19 -16.22 -1.52 5.46
CA TYR A 19 -15.64 -2.64 6.20
C TYR A 19 -16.68 -3.74 6.39
N ASP A 20 -16.24 -4.89 6.82
CA ASP A 20 -17.07 -5.98 7.35
C ASP A 20 -16.39 -6.60 8.58
N LYS A 21 -17.04 -7.59 9.19
CA LYS A 21 -16.50 -8.31 10.37
C LYS A 21 -15.21 -9.07 10.07
N ASP A 22 -14.97 -9.42 8.82
CA ASP A 22 -13.82 -10.20 8.37
C ASP A 22 -12.66 -9.33 7.91
N SER A 23 -12.81 -7.98 7.93
CA SER A 23 -11.76 -7.04 7.59
C SER A 23 -10.58 -7.15 8.57
N LYS A 24 -9.37 -7.27 8.05
CA LYS A 24 -8.12 -7.47 8.82
C LYS A 24 -7.20 -6.27 8.80
N ILE A 25 -7.29 -5.43 7.79
CA ILE A 25 -6.53 -4.20 7.68
C ILE A 25 -7.45 -3.01 7.40
N LEU A 26 -7.07 -1.84 7.92
CA LEU A 26 -7.75 -0.59 7.63
C LEU A 26 -6.80 0.36 6.89
N ILE A 27 -7.18 0.76 5.68
CA ILE A 27 -6.43 1.73 4.89
C ILE A 27 -7.13 3.10 4.99
N LEU A 28 -6.40 4.08 5.51
CA LEU A 28 -6.90 5.43 5.71
C LEU A 28 -6.32 6.41 4.70
N GLY A 29 -7.19 7.09 3.93
CA GLY A 29 -6.84 8.31 3.22
C GLY A 29 -6.82 9.53 4.15
N SER A 30 -6.50 10.72 3.62
CA SER A 30 -6.62 11.99 4.37
C SER A 30 -8.05 12.52 4.36
N PHE A 31 -8.56 12.78 3.16
CA PHE A 31 -9.90 13.30 2.88
C PHE A 31 -10.27 12.99 1.41
N PRO A 32 -11.56 12.73 1.10
CA PRO A 32 -11.93 12.34 -0.25
C PRO A 32 -11.74 13.49 -1.25
N SER A 33 -11.18 13.15 -2.41
CA SER A 33 -11.04 14.09 -3.53
C SER A 33 -12.41 14.57 -4.05
N VAL A 34 -12.44 15.64 -4.84
CA VAL A 34 -13.67 16.11 -5.49
C VAL A 34 -14.36 14.97 -6.24
N LYS A 35 -13.58 14.20 -7.05
CA LYS A 35 -14.13 13.06 -7.79
C LYS A 35 -14.68 11.96 -6.89
N SER A 36 -13.98 11.63 -5.79
CA SER A 36 -14.47 10.65 -4.82
C SER A 36 -15.79 11.10 -4.17
N ARG A 37 -15.95 12.41 -3.91
CA ARG A 37 -17.19 12.97 -3.37
C ARG A 37 -18.33 12.96 -4.39
N GLU A 38 -18.04 13.23 -5.65
CA GLU A 38 -19.02 13.17 -6.76
C GLU A 38 -19.53 11.75 -6.99
N GLU A 39 -18.63 10.76 -6.93
CA GLU A 39 -18.95 9.34 -7.11
C GLU A 39 -19.47 8.67 -5.82
N ALA A 40 -19.42 9.39 -4.70
CA ALA A 40 -19.72 8.87 -3.35
C ALA A 40 -18.92 7.57 -3.05
N PHE A 41 -17.69 7.46 -3.56
CA PHE A 41 -16.86 6.29 -3.37
C PHE A 41 -15.36 6.62 -3.32
N PHE A 42 -14.57 5.75 -2.66
CA PHE A 42 -13.15 5.97 -2.42
C PHE A 42 -12.30 5.92 -3.69
N TYR A 43 -11.27 6.77 -3.72
CA TYR A 43 -10.26 6.79 -4.79
C TYR A 43 -10.83 6.90 -6.21
N GLY A 44 -11.93 7.69 -6.39
CA GLY A 44 -12.66 7.84 -7.66
C GLY A 44 -11.91 8.63 -8.74
N HIS A 45 -10.79 9.31 -8.44
CA HIS A 45 -10.05 10.03 -9.48
C HIS A 45 -9.44 9.04 -10.49
N PRO A 46 -9.70 9.19 -11.82
CA PRO A 46 -9.32 8.20 -12.84
C PRO A 46 -7.82 7.86 -12.86
N GLN A 47 -6.97 8.84 -12.52
CA GLN A 47 -5.52 8.67 -12.47
C GLN A 47 -5.03 8.18 -11.11
N ASN A 48 -5.90 7.95 -10.12
CA ASN A 48 -5.48 7.38 -8.86
C ASN A 48 -5.08 5.91 -9.05
N ARG A 49 -3.93 5.56 -8.52
CA ARG A 49 -3.34 4.23 -8.73
C ARG A 49 -3.80 3.17 -7.74
N PHE A 50 -4.66 3.55 -6.77
CA PHE A 50 -5.10 2.67 -5.67
C PHE A 50 -5.67 1.34 -6.17
N TRP A 51 -6.69 1.40 -7.04
CA TRP A 51 -7.36 0.19 -7.54
C TRP A 51 -6.44 -0.69 -8.39
N LYS A 52 -5.65 -0.07 -9.29
CA LYS A 52 -4.66 -0.79 -10.10
C LYS A 52 -3.57 -1.43 -9.23
N LEU A 53 -3.15 -0.72 -8.18
CA LEU A 53 -2.13 -1.17 -7.25
C LEU A 53 -2.60 -2.39 -6.45
N LEU A 54 -3.79 -2.31 -5.82
CA LEU A 54 -4.34 -3.42 -5.05
C LEU A 54 -4.63 -4.64 -5.93
N ALA A 55 -5.19 -4.45 -7.13
CA ALA A 55 -5.40 -5.53 -8.08
C ALA A 55 -4.09 -6.26 -8.43
N GLY A 56 -3.01 -5.52 -8.63
CA GLY A 56 -1.68 -6.11 -8.85
C GLY A 56 -1.12 -6.84 -7.63
N ILE A 57 -1.34 -6.32 -6.41
CA ILE A 57 -0.89 -6.97 -5.18
C ILE A 57 -1.62 -8.29 -4.93
N PHE A 58 -2.94 -8.33 -5.17
CA PHE A 58 -3.75 -9.51 -4.96
C PHE A 58 -3.86 -10.43 -6.18
N SER A 59 -3.21 -10.09 -7.30
CA SER A 59 -3.27 -10.80 -8.60
C SER A 59 -4.69 -11.00 -9.10
N GLU A 60 -5.48 -9.96 -9.00
CA GLU A 60 -6.85 -9.93 -9.45
C GLU A 60 -7.05 -8.90 -10.57
N ASN A 61 -8.18 -8.99 -11.26
CA ASN A 61 -8.58 -7.96 -12.20
C ASN A 61 -8.91 -6.66 -11.45
N LYS A 62 -8.55 -5.53 -12.06
CA LYS A 62 -8.91 -4.23 -11.50
C LYS A 62 -10.43 -4.07 -11.48
N PRO A 63 -11.05 -3.80 -10.33
CA PRO A 63 -12.49 -3.57 -10.25
C PRO A 63 -12.85 -2.23 -10.90
N GLU A 64 -13.92 -2.20 -11.69
CA GLU A 64 -14.35 -1.01 -12.42
C GLU A 64 -15.59 -0.38 -11.81
N THR A 65 -16.61 -1.17 -11.45
CA THR A 65 -17.84 -0.68 -10.82
C THR A 65 -17.69 -0.49 -9.31
N ILE A 66 -18.62 0.23 -8.69
CA ILE A 66 -18.64 0.41 -7.23
C ILE A 66 -18.91 -0.93 -6.54
N GLU A 67 -19.77 -1.75 -7.09
CA GLU A 67 -20.10 -3.07 -6.60
C GLU A 67 -18.86 -3.98 -6.61
N GLU A 68 -18.17 -4.06 -7.76
CA GLU A 68 -16.93 -4.83 -7.88
C GLU A 68 -15.85 -4.33 -6.89
N LYS A 69 -15.75 -3.01 -6.69
CA LYS A 69 -14.81 -2.43 -5.72
C LYS A 69 -15.13 -2.83 -4.28
N ARG A 70 -16.42 -2.90 -3.91
CA ARG A 70 -16.85 -3.39 -2.60
C ARG A 70 -16.52 -4.85 -2.40
N GLU A 71 -16.91 -5.70 -3.36
CA GLU A 71 -16.64 -7.14 -3.34
C GLU A 71 -15.14 -7.41 -3.28
N PHE A 72 -14.35 -6.68 -4.07
CA PHE A 72 -12.89 -6.79 -4.07
C PHE A 72 -12.28 -6.50 -2.69
N LEU A 73 -12.71 -5.43 -2.02
CA LEU A 73 -12.19 -5.07 -0.70
C LEU A 73 -12.60 -6.10 0.37
N HIS A 74 -13.87 -6.51 0.39
CA HIS A 74 -14.37 -7.54 1.32
C HIS A 74 -13.66 -8.87 1.13
N LYS A 75 -13.56 -9.35 -0.12
CA LYS A 75 -12.85 -10.60 -0.47
C LYS A 75 -11.42 -10.61 0.03
N ASN A 76 -10.74 -9.45 -0.03
CA ASN A 76 -9.34 -9.30 0.37
C ASN A 76 -9.18 -8.82 1.82
N HIS A 77 -10.24 -8.81 2.61
CA HIS A 77 -10.23 -8.42 4.03
C HIS A 77 -9.70 -7.00 4.28
N VAL A 78 -9.97 -6.08 3.38
CA VAL A 78 -9.52 -4.69 3.41
C VAL A 78 -10.66 -3.76 3.75
N ALA A 79 -10.56 -3.06 4.88
CA ALA A 79 -11.40 -1.91 5.20
C ALA A 79 -10.77 -0.62 4.67
N VAL A 80 -11.61 0.34 4.24
CA VAL A 80 -11.15 1.66 3.79
C VAL A 80 -12.00 2.77 4.39
N TRP A 81 -11.32 3.86 4.76
CA TRP A 81 -11.94 5.13 5.13
C TRP A 81 -10.93 6.27 4.99
N ASP A 82 -11.27 7.43 5.57
CA ASP A 82 -10.38 8.58 5.65
C ASP A 82 -10.23 9.04 7.11
N VAL A 83 -9.12 9.71 7.42
CA VAL A 83 -8.85 10.21 8.78
C VAL A 83 -9.79 11.35 9.15
N ILE A 84 -10.17 12.20 8.18
CA ILE A 84 -10.86 13.46 8.43
C ILE A 84 -12.36 13.31 8.20
N HIS A 85 -13.16 13.65 9.23
CA HIS A 85 -14.62 13.76 9.17
C HIS A 85 -15.06 15.06 8.52
N SER A 86 -14.47 16.18 8.92
CA SER A 86 -14.76 17.46 8.27
C SER A 86 -13.56 18.39 8.31
N CYS A 87 -13.46 19.24 7.32
CA CYS A 87 -12.40 20.24 7.25
C CYS A 87 -12.79 21.39 6.32
N ASP A 88 -12.01 22.46 6.38
CA ASP A 88 -12.02 23.50 5.38
C ASP A 88 -10.95 23.19 4.34
N ILE A 89 -11.33 23.08 3.06
CA ILE A 89 -10.45 22.64 1.97
C ILE A 89 -10.71 23.43 0.68
N ILE A 90 -9.68 23.53 -0.16
CA ILE A 90 -9.77 24.08 -1.52
C ILE A 90 -9.62 22.91 -2.52
N GLY A 91 -10.73 22.55 -3.15
CA GLY A 91 -10.75 21.44 -4.14
C GLY A 91 -10.35 20.09 -3.52
N SER A 92 -9.23 19.53 -3.98
CA SER A 92 -8.63 18.26 -3.50
C SER A 92 -7.22 18.46 -2.96
N SER A 93 -6.85 19.70 -2.58
CA SER A 93 -5.49 20.01 -2.15
C SER A 93 -5.29 19.74 -0.66
N ASP A 94 -4.62 18.64 -0.32
CA ASP A 94 -4.27 18.31 1.07
C ASP A 94 -3.52 19.42 1.80
N SER A 95 -2.73 20.23 1.09
CA SER A 95 -2.00 21.37 1.68
C SER A 95 -2.92 22.52 2.10
N SER A 96 -4.14 22.58 1.56
CA SER A 96 -5.14 23.59 1.90
C SER A 96 -6.01 23.25 3.10
N ILE A 97 -5.93 22.02 3.61
CA ILE A 97 -6.77 21.52 4.72
C ILE A 97 -6.52 22.35 5.98
N ARG A 98 -7.63 22.82 6.60
CA ARG A 98 -7.68 23.55 7.88
C ARG A 98 -8.87 23.07 8.69
N ASN A 99 -8.91 23.41 9.97
CA ASN A 99 -10.03 23.18 10.87
C ASN A 99 -10.52 21.72 10.86
N VAL A 100 -9.57 20.81 11.03
CA VAL A 100 -9.80 19.36 10.94
C VAL A 100 -10.58 18.85 12.13
N VAL A 101 -11.65 18.12 11.86
CA VAL A 101 -12.35 17.24 12.81
C VAL A 101 -12.08 15.81 12.33
N PRO A 102 -11.50 14.92 13.14
CA PRO A 102 -11.23 13.54 12.75
C PRO A 102 -12.50 12.70 12.69
N ASN A 103 -12.49 11.62 11.92
CA ASN A 103 -13.47 10.55 12.00
C ASN A 103 -13.26 9.73 13.29
N ASP A 104 -14.34 9.22 13.84
CA ASP A 104 -14.31 8.23 14.90
C ASP A 104 -14.13 6.83 14.29
N LEU A 105 -13.04 6.18 14.65
CA LEU A 105 -12.71 4.83 14.14
C LEU A 105 -13.26 3.70 15.02
N SER A 106 -13.91 4.03 16.15
CA SER A 106 -14.41 3.03 17.13
C SER A 106 -15.33 2.02 16.46
N GLU A 107 -16.26 2.49 15.64
CA GLU A 107 -17.20 1.64 14.92
C GLU A 107 -16.49 0.52 14.12
N ILE A 108 -15.43 0.86 13.39
CA ILE A 108 -14.67 -0.13 12.61
C ILE A 108 -13.90 -1.06 13.53
N LEU A 109 -13.22 -0.51 14.54
CA LEU A 109 -12.32 -1.27 15.41
C LEU A 109 -13.04 -2.20 16.37
N GLU A 110 -14.30 -1.91 16.70
CA GLU A 110 -15.15 -2.75 17.55
C GLU A 110 -15.85 -3.87 16.75
N ASN A 111 -16.13 -3.65 15.46
CA ASN A 111 -16.91 -4.56 14.63
C ASN A 111 -16.06 -5.38 13.64
N ALA A 112 -14.74 -5.10 13.53
CA ALA A 112 -13.84 -5.83 12.66
C ALA A 112 -12.52 -6.15 13.37
N ASP A 113 -11.92 -7.31 13.04
CA ASP A 113 -10.66 -7.78 13.62
C ASP A 113 -9.46 -7.13 12.95
N ILE A 114 -9.40 -5.79 12.97
CA ILE A 114 -8.31 -5.03 12.33
C ILE A 114 -6.98 -5.34 13.02
N LYS A 115 -6.05 -5.93 12.29
CA LYS A 115 -4.70 -6.25 12.77
C LYS A 115 -3.74 -5.08 12.61
N GLN A 116 -3.87 -4.31 11.52
CA GLN A 116 -3.00 -3.18 11.23
C GLN A 116 -3.75 -2.06 10.54
N ILE A 117 -3.39 -0.82 10.90
CA ILE A 117 -3.85 0.40 10.23
C ILE A 117 -2.73 0.90 9.31
N PHE A 118 -3.09 1.24 8.08
CA PHE A 118 -2.20 1.81 7.07
C PHE A 118 -2.70 3.19 6.65
N CYS A 119 -1.79 4.13 6.49
CA CYS A 119 -2.10 5.48 6.02
C CYS A 119 -1.59 5.68 4.59
N ASN A 120 -2.50 5.94 3.66
CA ASN A 120 -2.18 6.20 2.25
C ASN A 120 -1.66 7.63 2.06
N GLY A 121 -0.36 7.79 2.28
CA GLY A 121 0.35 9.05 2.13
C GLY A 121 0.72 9.74 3.44
N ALA A 122 1.60 10.74 3.31
CA ALA A 122 2.16 11.44 4.47
C ALA A 122 1.11 12.26 5.24
N LYS A 123 0.13 12.87 4.55
CA LYS A 123 -0.90 13.69 5.19
C LYS A 123 -1.89 12.85 5.98
N SER A 124 -2.34 11.74 5.45
CA SER A 124 -3.15 10.77 6.20
C SER A 124 -2.43 10.34 7.47
N TYR A 125 -1.15 9.96 7.36
CA TYR A 125 -0.33 9.55 8.50
C TYR A 125 -0.13 10.66 9.54
N GLU A 126 0.16 11.90 9.10
CA GLU A 126 0.31 13.06 9.98
C GLU A 126 -0.97 13.31 10.80
N TYR A 127 -2.14 13.30 10.14
CA TYR A 127 -3.42 13.53 10.79
C TYR A 127 -3.83 12.37 11.70
N TYR A 128 -3.61 11.11 11.27
CA TYR A 128 -3.84 9.94 12.10
C TYR A 128 -3.04 10.02 13.42
N ARG A 129 -1.74 10.26 13.34
CA ARG A 129 -0.88 10.41 14.51
C ARG A 129 -1.32 11.54 15.45
N LYS A 130 -1.77 12.63 14.85
CA LYS A 130 -2.17 13.82 15.63
C LYS A 130 -3.48 13.61 16.39
N TYR A 131 -4.45 12.96 15.78
CA TYR A 131 -5.82 12.94 16.26
C TYR A 131 -6.32 11.58 16.73
N GLN A 132 -5.85 10.47 16.15
CA GLN A 132 -6.46 9.16 16.33
C GLN A 132 -5.52 8.12 16.97
N GLU A 133 -4.19 8.25 16.81
CA GLU A 133 -3.24 7.25 17.33
C GLU A 133 -3.35 7.05 18.84
N LYS A 134 -3.53 8.14 19.61
CA LYS A 134 -3.69 8.07 21.07
C LYS A 134 -5.04 7.48 21.47
N GLU A 135 -6.11 7.82 20.75
CA GLU A 135 -7.46 7.34 21.02
C GLU A 135 -7.61 5.86 20.73
N THR A 136 -7.08 5.41 19.58
CA THR A 136 -7.14 4.01 19.17
C THR A 136 -6.12 3.12 19.88
N GLY A 137 -5.06 3.69 20.47
CA GLY A 137 -3.93 2.97 21.05
C GLY A 137 -3.11 2.19 20.03
N ARG A 138 -3.32 2.40 18.72
CA ARG A 138 -2.72 1.65 17.62
C ARG A 138 -1.80 2.51 16.77
N LYS A 139 -0.60 2.01 16.47
CA LYS A 139 0.31 2.65 15.52
C LYS A 139 -0.10 2.31 14.10
N ALA A 140 -0.11 3.33 13.22
CA ALA A 140 -0.31 3.11 11.80
C ALA A 140 1.02 2.99 11.06
N VAL A 141 0.99 2.29 9.94
CA VAL A 141 2.10 2.22 8.98
C VAL A 141 1.87 3.27 7.88
N LYS A 142 2.90 4.05 7.58
CA LYS A 142 2.85 5.05 6.51
C LYS A 142 3.23 4.43 5.18
N LEU A 143 2.29 4.38 4.25
CA LEU A 143 2.54 3.98 2.87
C LEU A 143 2.69 5.20 1.94
N PRO A 144 3.46 5.11 0.85
CA PRO A 144 3.51 6.17 -0.14
C PRO A 144 2.16 6.36 -0.81
N SER A 145 1.79 7.64 -1.04
CA SER A 145 0.48 7.99 -1.59
C SER A 145 0.25 7.43 -3.01
N THR A 146 -0.93 6.86 -3.23
CA THR A 146 -1.41 6.42 -4.55
C THR A 146 -1.90 7.56 -5.44
N SER A 147 -2.02 8.77 -4.91
CA SER A 147 -2.44 9.97 -5.65
C SER A 147 -1.54 10.23 -6.86
N PRO A 148 -2.09 10.67 -8.00
CA PRO A 148 -1.29 11.10 -9.16
C PRO A 148 -0.33 12.25 -8.83
N ALA A 149 -0.62 13.06 -7.81
CA ALA A 149 0.27 14.11 -7.33
C ALA A 149 1.62 13.57 -6.79
N ASN A 150 1.69 12.29 -6.40
CA ASN A 150 2.93 11.64 -5.99
C ASN A 150 3.70 11.10 -7.21
N ALA A 151 4.23 12.00 -8.02
CA ALA A 151 4.97 11.64 -9.24
C ALA A 151 6.31 10.93 -8.98
N ALA A 152 6.85 11.03 -7.77
CA ALA A 152 8.13 10.40 -7.41
C ALA A 152 8.08 8.86 -7.33
N PHE A 153 6.86 8.28 -7.21
CA PHE A 153 6.66 6.84 -7.13
C PHE A 153 6.03 6.31 -8.42
N SER A 154 6.76 5.47 -9.16
CA SER A 154 6.17 4.64 -10.22
C SER A 154 5.24 3.59 -9.63
N ILE A 155 4.47 2.90 -10.48
CA ILE A 155 3.56 1.83 -10.02
C ILE A 155 4.36 0.68 -9.39
N GLU A 156 5.52 0.34 -9.93
CA GLU A 156 6.40 -0.72 -9.43
C GLU A 156 6.93 -0.38 -8.02
N LYS A 157 7.39 0.88 -7.83
CA LYS A 157 7.83 1.36 -6.51
C LYS A 157 6.70 1.36 -5.49
N LEU A 158 5.48 1.75 -5.92
CA LEU A 158 4.29 1.67 -5.07
C LEU A 158 4.00 0.22 -4.70
N THR A 159 3.95 -0.69 -5.67
CA THR A 159 3.68 -2.12 -5.43
C THR A 159 4.66 -2.70 -4.43
N ARG A 160 5.96 -2.44 -4.59
CA ARG A 160 6.98 -2.89 -3.62
C ARG A 160 6.71 -2.39 -2.20
N ALA A 161 6.43 -1.10 -2.03
CA ALA A 161 6.16 -0.52 -0.71
C ALA A 161 4.83 -1.00 -0.10
N TRP A 162 3.80 -1.19 -0.94
CA TRP A 162 2.47 -1.59 -0.49
C TRP A 162 2.32 -3.10 -0.24
N LYS A 163 3.26 -3.95 -0.68
CA LYS A 163 3.29 -5.38 -0.29
C LYS A 163 3.30 -5.58 1.23
N GLU A 164 3.64 -4.56 2.00
CA GLU A 164 3.56 -4.58 3.47
C GLU A 164 2.15 -4.88 4.00
N ILE A 165 1.09 -4.54 3.24
CA ILE A 165 -0.30 -4.85 3.62
C ILE A 165 -0.58 -6.35 3.66
N CYS A 166 0.18 -7.17 2.94
CA CYS A 166 0.01 -8.62 2.90
C CYS A 166 0.41 -9.31 4.20
N VAL A 167 1.32 -8.71 4.99
CA VAL A 167 1.82 -9.31 6.23
C VAL A 167 0.70 -9.56 7.25
N PRO A 168 -0.13 -8.57 7.64
CA PRO A 168 -1.22 -8.80 8.57
C PRO A 168 -2.38 -9.61 7.96
N LEU A 169 -2.49 -9.67 6.63
CA LEU A 169 -3.49 -10.46 5.93
C LEU A 169 -3.12 -11.94 5.87
N GLN A 170 -1.87 -12.29 6.20
CA GLN A 170 -1.32 -13.65 6.02
C GLN A 170 -1.46 -14.18 4.58
N VAL A 171 -1.62 -13.28 3.63
CA VAL A 171 -1.60 -13.59 2.21
C VAL A 171 -0.14 -13.66 1.80
N ALA A 172 0.29 -14.78 1.27
CA ALA A 172 1.58 -14.84 0.60
C ALA A 172 1.53 -13.80 -0.53
N PRO A 173 2.45 -12.81 -0.55
CA PRO A 173 2.49 -11.88 -1.66
C PRO A 173 2.59 -12.72 -2.94
N THR A 174 1.71 -12.42 -3.90
CA THR A 174 1.67 -13.13 -5.17
C THR A 174 3.05 -13.16 -5.79
N GLY A 175 3.50 -14.37 -6.05
CA GLY A 175 4.85 -14.64 -6.48
C GLY A 175 5.85 -14.63 -5.32
N ILE A 176 5.80 -15.66 -4.45
CA ILE A 176 6.94 -15.96 -3.59
C ILE A 176 8.22 -15.98 -4.43
N GLY A 177 8.10 -16.35 -5.71
CA GLY A 177 9.15 -16.22 -6.73
C GLY A 177 9.60 -14.79 -6.96
N GLU A 178 8.70 -13.81 -7.09
CA GLU A 178 9.07 -12.41 -7.30
C GLU A 178 9.75 -11.81 -6.05
N VAL A 179 9.24 -12.10 -4.86
CA VAL A 179 9.89 -11.65 -3.61
C VAL A 179 11.25 -12.28 -3.44
N LEU A 180 11.39 -13.56 -3.78
CA LEU A 180 12.68 -14.26 -3.77
C LEU A 180 13.61 -13.73 -4.85
N LEU A 181 13.12 -13.41 -6.04
CA LEU A 181 13.91 -12.79 -7.11
C LEU A 181 14.35 -11.38 -6.73
N ASP A 182 13.46 -10.54 -6.24
CA ASP A 182 13.80 -9.19 -5.74
C ASP A 182 14.85 -9.27 -4.60
N TRP A 183 14.65 -10.20 -3.66
CA TRP A 183 15.62 -10.44 -2.59
C TRP A 183 16.95 -10.95 -3.16
N TYR A 184 16.90 -11.88 -4.10
CA TYR A 184 18.07 -12.44 -4.73
C TYR A 184 18.85 -11.37 -5.50
N ASP A 185 18.20 -10.53 -6.30
CA ASP A 185 18.85 -9.47 -7.08
C ASP A 185 19.57 -8.47 -6.18
N TYR A 186 19.01 -8.19 -4.99
CA TYR A 186 19.63 -7.29 -4.03
C TYR A 186 20.74 -7.95 -3.20
N ASN A 187 20.62 -9.24 -2.90
CA ASN A 187 21.52 -9.97 -1.98
C ASN A 187 22.40 -10.99 -2.69
N ALA A 188 22.29 -11.13 -4.02
CA ALA A 188 23.07 -12.10 -4.77
C ALA A 188 24.57 -11.83 -4.63
N ARG A 189 25.29 -12.83 -4.14
CA ARG A 189 26.74 -12.76 -4.08
C ARG A 189 27.31 -12.88 -5.49
N ILE A 190 28.34 -12.08 -5.81
CA ILE A 190 29.13 -12.23 -7.03
C ILE A 190 29.93 -13.52 -6.92
N LEU A 191 29.60 -14.48 -7.76
CA LEU A 191 30.23 -15.80 -7.79
C LEU A 191 30.63 -16.13 -9.23
N PRO A 192 31.78 -16.77 -9.48
CA PRO A 192 32.28 -17.05 -10.82
C PRO A 192 31.26 -17.78 -11.71
N TRP A 193 30.56 -18.77 -11.18
CA TRP A 193 29.56 -19.57 -11.92
C TRP A 193 28.23 -18.84 -12.17
N ARG A 194 28.08 -17.60 -11.71
CA ARG A 194 26.91 -16.74 -11.96
C ARG A 194 27.15 -15.66 -13.00
N SER A 195 28.40 -15.41 -13.38
CA SER A 195 28.74 -14.44 -14.43
C SER A 195 28.33 -14.92 -15.82
N GLU A 196 28.41 -16.24 -16.07
CA GLU A 196 27.94 -16.90 -17.30
C GLU A 196 27.10 -18.13 -16.93
N PRO A 197 25.82 -17.99 -16.59
CA PRO A 197 25.00 -19.08 -16.06
C PRO A 197 24.51 -20.01 -17.16
N THR A 198 25.40 -20.87 -17.70
CA THR A 198 24.99 -21.98 -18.55
C THR A 198 24.46 -23.14 -17.69
N PRO A 199 23.63 -24.05 -18.25
CA PRO A 199 23.17 -25.24 -17.52
C PRO A 199 24.34 -26.08 -16.98
N TYR A 200 25.44 -26.12 -17.68
CA TYR A 200 26.66 -26.83 -17.25
C TYR A 200 27.33 -26.15 -16.05
N HIS A 201 27.50 -24.84 -16.09
CA HIS A 201 28.10 -24.08 -14.99
C HIS A 201 27.26 -24.15 -13.70
N VAL A 202 25.94 -24.09 -13.84
CA VAL A 202 25.02 -24.26 -12.71
C VAL A 202 25.15 -25.67 -12.14
N TRP A 203 25.10 -26.69 -12.97
CA TRP A 203 25.19 -28.09 -12.54
C TRP A 203 26.52 -28.42 -11.83
N ILE A 204 27.66 -28.01 -12.41
CA ILE A 204 28.97 -28.21 -11.79
C ILE A 204 29.07 -27.49 -10.46
N SER A 205 28.60 -26.23 -10.38
CA SER A 205 28.66 -25.47 -9.13
C SER A 205 27.81 -26.12 -8.03
N GLU A 206 26.63 -26.64 -8.35
CA GLU A 206 25.78 -27.36 -7.40
C GLU A 206 26.47 -28.64 -6.87
N ILE A 207 27.13 -29.45 -7.74
CA ILE A 207 27.89 -30.61 -7.31
C ILE A 207 29.03 -30.22 -6.37
N MET A 208 29.81 -29.19 -6.75
CA MET A 208 30.95 -28.74 -5.94
C MET A 208 30.52 -28.17 -4.57
N LEU A 209 29.33 -27.57 -4.49
CA LEU A 209 28.81 -26.96 -3.28
C LEU A 209 28.11 -27.93 -2.32
N GLN A 210 27.78 -29.16 -2.75
CA GLN A 210 27.05 -30.13 -1.91
C GLN A 210 27.75 -30.44 -0.60
N GLN A 211 29.08 -30.47 -0.58
CA GLN A 211 29.87 -30.78 0.62
C GLN A 211 31.02 -29.81 0.87
N THR A 212 31.09 -28.72 0.10
CA THR A 212 32.23 -27.80 0.12
C THR A 212 31.75 -26.34 0.30
N ARG A 213 32.47 -25.58 1.11
CA ARG A 213 32.17 -24.17 1.31
C ARG A 213 32.48 -23.35 0.07
N VAL A 214 31.67 -22.33 -0.20
CA VAL A 214 31.77 -21.42 -1.37
C VAL A 214 33.20 -20.91 -1.59
N GLU A 215 33.89 -20.48 -0.54
CA GLU A 215 35.26 -19.94 -0.63
C GLU A 215 36.31 -20.98 -1.08
N ALA A 216 36.07 -22.26 -0.79
CA ALA A 216 36.92 -23.32 -1.28
C ALA A 216 36.64 -23.62 -2.76
N VAL A 217 35.34 -23.61 -3.15
CA VAL A 217 34.94 -23.86 -4.54
C VAL A 217 35.49 -22.77 -5.47
N LYS A 218 35.46 -21.50 -5.10
CA LYS A 218 35.99 -20.38 -5.89
C LYS A 218 37.42 -20.62 -6.38
N LYS A 219 38.26 -21.23 -5.54
CA LYS A 219 39.70 -21.51 -5.86
C LYS A 219 39.91 -22.55 -6.96
N TYR A 220 38.91 -23.39 -7.19
CA TYR A 220 39.03 -24.54 -8.10
C TYR A 220 38.11 -24.46 -9.31
N TYR A 221 37.15 -23.54 -9.30
CA TYR A 221 36.14 -23.43 -10.35
C TYR A 221 36.73 -22.97 -11.70
N ASP A 222 37.72 -22.09 -11.68
CA ASP A 222 38.37 -21.52 -12.87
C ASP A 222 39.53 -22.39 -13.41
N ARG A 223 39.70 -23.62 -12.91
CA ARG A 223 40.72 -24.61 -13.37
C ARG A 223 40.09 -25.66 -14.24
#